data_9bc33cb3f1b1a86ba76da246cb13c3e4
#
_entry.id   9bc33cb3f1b1a86ba76da246cb13c3e4
#
_cell.length_a   1.000
_cell.length_b   1.000
_cell.length_c   1.000
_cell.angle_alpha   90.00
_cell.angle_beta   90.00
_cell.angle_gamma   90.00
#
_symmetry.space_group_name_H-M   'P 1'
#
loop_
_entity.id
_entity.type
_entity.pdbx_description
1 polymer ?
#
loop_
_entity_poly.entity_id
_entity_poly.type
_entity_poly.pdbx_seq_one_letter_code
_entity_poly.pdbx_strand_id
1 'polypeptide(L)'
;MAEVITTAPKSEEAEIELLIMPLGELASRLGDDEASTAIKAIANFVNHRSPGDKQMLPVSDADIASKYTDIVALRLPEAEDVIDANFITNNVVGYVGAMEPIKHGARLMSEVGSLKVDDSLRGHGVGTILFERIVQAIQDKGITPYAFCNSDSLPIAEKTGGREIKSADEILSEALELCKDCPLYGKASSKKYGCCDTVMVWDAPTETSQTLSN
;
A
#
# COMPACT_ATOMS: atom_id res chain seq x y z
N MET A 1 -3.67 8.89 -11.48
CA MET A 1 -5.03 9.20 -11.98
C MET A 1 -6.04 8.55 -11.04
N ALA A 2 -7.06 9.33 -10.64
CA ALA A 2 -8.19 8.82 -9.87
C ALA A 2 -9.03 7.86 -10.73
N GLU A 3 -9.53 6.81 -10.14
CA GLU A 3 -10.39 5.83 -10.81
C GLU A 3 -11.52 5.41 -9.89
N VAL A 4 -12.71 5.29 -10.45
CA VAL A 4 -13.86 4.69 -9.77
C VAL A 4 -13.93 3.21 -10.13
N ILE A 5 -13.98 2.35 -9.12
CA ILE A 5 -14.18 0.92 -9.28
C ILE A 5 -15.43 0.47 -8.54
N THR A 6 -16.09 -0.54 -9.08
CA THR A 6 -17.20 -1.22 -8.42
C THR A 6 -16.72 -2.56 -7.90
N THR A 7 -16.96 -2.86 -6.62
CA THR A 7 -16.66 -4.16 -6.05
C THR A 7 -17.89 -5.05 -6.10
N ALA A 8 -17.73 -6.27 -6.65
CA ALA A 8 -18.81 -7.25 -6.65
C ALA A 8 -19.07 -7.75 -5.21
N PRO A 9 -20.33 -7.77 -4.76
CA PRO A 9 -20.70 -8.32 -3.47
C PRO A 9 -20.49 -9.84 -3.44
N LYS A 10 -20.16 -10.38 -2.26
CA LYS A 10 -20.09 -11.84 -2.05
C LYS A 10 -21.47 -12.50 -1.89
N SER A 11 -22.52 -11.72 -1.70
CA SER A 11 -23.89 -12.12 -1.44
C SER A 11 -24.83 -11.02 -1.94
N GLU A 12 -26.13 -11.04 -1.56
CA GLU A 12 -27.15 -10.06 -1.94
C GLU A 12 -26.92 -8.61 -1.41
N GLU A 13 -25.70 -8.27 -1.03
CA GLU A 13 -25.32 -6.92 -0.62
C GLU A 13 -25.23 -5.98 -1.84
N ALA A 14 -25.48 -4.70 -1.62
CA ALA A 14 -25.36 -3.71 -2.67
C ALA A 14 -23.90 -3.59 -3.21
N GLU A 15 -23.77 -3.29 -4.48
CA GLU A 15 -22.47 -2.92 -5.07
C GLU A 15 -21.92 -1.69 -4.35
N ILE A 16 -20.59 -1.72 -4.08
CA ILE A 16 -19.91 -0.61 -3.41
C ILE A 16 -18.99 0.06 -4.43
N GLU A 17 -19.23 1.33 -4.64
CA GLU A 17 -18.36 2.16 -5.47
C GLU A 17 -17.21 2.73 -4.63
N LEU A 18 -16.01 2.62 -5.15
CA LEU A 18 -14.78 3.12 -4.53
C LEU A 18 -14.07 4.08 -5.48
N LEU A 19 -13.68 5.23 -4.95
CA LEU A 19 -12.74 6.12 -5.59
C LEU A 19 -11.33 5.76 -5.12
N ILE A 20 -10.47 5.35 -6.05
CA ILE A 20 -9.07 5.01 -5.77
C ILE A 20 -8.17 6.03 -6.43
N MET A 21 -7.29 6.65 -5.66
CA MET A 21 -6.41 7.70 -6.16
C MET A 21 -5.14 7.87 -5.32
N PRO A 22 -4.07 8.47 -5.90
CA PRO A 22 -2.91 8.90 -5.13
C PRO A 22 -3.29 9.96 -4.09
N LEU A 23 -2.77 9.85 -2.86
CA LEU A 23 -3.02 10.84 -1.81
C LEU A 23 -2.51 12.23 -2.20
N GLY A 24 -1.37 12.31 -2.88
CA GLY A 24 -0.87 13.59 -3.39
C GLY A 24 -1.82 14.26 -4.38
N GLU A 25 -2.54 13.49 -5.21
CA GLU A 25 -3.59 14.03 -6.09
C GLU A 25 -4.81 14.49 -5.26
N LEU A 26 -5.21 13.72 -4.25
CA LEU A 26 -6.28 14.11 -3.34
C LEU A 26 -5.92 15.40 -2.60
N ALA A 27 -4.73 15.46 -2.00
CA ALA A 27 -4.26 16.64 -1.27
C ALA A 27 -4.20 17.91 -2.14
N SER A 28 -3.85 17.77 -3.43
CA SER A 28 -3.81 18.91 -4.37
C SER A 28 -5.19 19.51 -4.69
N ARG A 29 -6.26 18.78 -4.42
CA ARG A 29 -7.65 19.23 -4.61
C ARG A 29 -8.23 19.92 -3.37
N LEU A 30 -7.54 19.76 -2.24
CA LEU A 30 -7.90 20.32 -0.93
C LEU A 30 -7.03 21.55 -0.63
N GLY A 31 -7.47 22.41 0.27
CA GLY A 31 -6.60 23.42 0.86
C GLY A 31 -5.65 22.81 1.89
N ASP A 32 -4.58 23.52 2.27
CA ASP A 32 -3.52 23.00 3.15
C ASP A 32 -4.06 22.45 4.49
N ASP A 33 -5.03 23.14 5.11
CA ASP A 33 -5.66 22.73 6.36
C ASP A 33 -6.49 21.44 6.18
N GLU A 34 -7.21 21.34 5.06
CA GLU A 34 -8.01 20.16 4.71
C GLU A 34 -7.12 18.97 4.37
N ALA A 35 -6.02 19.18 3.64
CA ALA A 35 -5.04 18.15 3.34
C ALA A 35 -4.41 17.60 4.63
N SER A 36 -4.06 18.47 5.58
CA SER A 36 -3.56 18.05 6.91
C SER A 36 -4.60 17.22 7.67
N THR A 37 -5.86 17.61 7.60
CA THR A 37 -6.97 16.87 8.24
C THR A 37 -7.17 15.49 7.59
N ALA A 38 -7.10 15.42 6.26
CA ALA A 38 -7.18 14.17 5.52
C ALA A 38 -6.04 13.20 5.86
N ILE A 39 -4.80 13.70 5.97
CA ILE A 39 -3.64 12.93 6.39
C ILE A 39 -3.85 12.33 7.79
N LYS A 40 -4.36 13.12 8.74
CA LYS A 40 -4.68 12.64 10.10
C LYS A 40 -5.77 11.57 10.09
N ALA A 41 -6.80 11.76 9.26
CA ALA A 41 -7.87 10.77 9.11
C ALA A 41 -7.32 9.43 8.58
N ILE A 42 -6.43 9.47 7.60
CA ILE A 42 -5.78 8.28 7.05
C ILE A 42 -4.88 7.62 8.10
N ALA A 43 -4.07 8.38 8.84
CA ALA A 43 -3.24 7.83 9.91
C ALA A 43 -4.10 7.14 10.99
N ASN A 44 -5.22 7.75 11.37
CA ASN A 44 -6.18 7.16 12.32
C ASN A 44 -6.80 5.87 11.75
N PHE A 45 -7.18 5.86 10.48
CA PHE A 45 -7.72 4.67 9.80
C PHE A 45 -6.69 3.53 9.78
N VAL A 46 -5.44 3.81 9.42
CA VAL A 46 -4.36 2.82 9.39
C VAL A 46 -4.09 2.26 10.78
N ASN A 47 -4.14 3.10 11.81
CA ASN A 47 -3.90 2.71 13.20
C ASN A 47 -5.09 2.03 13.88
N HIS A 48 -6.28 2.13 13.29
CA HIS A 48 -7.46 1.46 13.84
C HIS A 48 -7.29 -0.06 13.75
N ARG A 49 -7.21 -0.72 14.90
CA ARG A 49 -6.99 -2.17 14.99
C ARG A 49 -8.32 -2.88 15.15
N SER A 50 -8.60 -3.75 14.20
CA SER A 50 -9.68 -4.72 14.32
C SER A 50 -9.22 -5.97 15.06
N PRO A 51 -10.12 -6.71 15.72
CA PRO A 51 -9.80 -7.97 16.32
C PRO A 51 -9.22 -8.94 15.28
N GLY A 52 -7.95 -9.30 15.42
CA GLY A 52 -7.26 -10.18 14.47
C GLY A 52 -6.25 -9.47 13.56
N ASP A 53 -6.19 -8.15 13.55
CA ASP A 53 -5.12 -7.43 12.84
C ASP A 53 -3.75 -7.77 13.45
N LYS A 54 -2.91 -8.39 12.64
CA LYS A 54 -1.56 -8.77 13.04
C LYS A 54 -0.54 -7.79 12.47
N GLN A 55 0.29 -7.26 13.36
CA GLN A 55 1.64 -6.79 13.02
C GLN A 55 1.76 -5.56 12.09
N MET A 56 0.85 -4.62 12.13
CA MET A 56 1.14 -3.30 11.58
C MET A 56 1.71 -2.39 12.66
N LEU A 57 2.85 -1.75 12.39
CA LEU A 57 3.38 -0.73 13.29
C LEU A 57 2.49 0.50 13.21
N PRO A 58 2.28 1.21 14.34
CA PRO A 58 1.59 2.48 14.31
C PRO A 58 2.30 3.46 13.37
N VAL A 59 1.53 4.21 12.61
CA VAL A 59 2.02 5.29 11.75
C VAL A 59 1.55 6.64 12.28
N SER A 60 2.42 7.64 12.23
CA SER A 60 2.06 9.02 12.53
C SER A 60 1.57 9.76 11.28
N ASP A 61 1.00 10.94 11.47
CA ASP A 61 0.67 11.86 10.38
C ASP A 61 1.92 12.17 9.53
N ALA A 62 3.06 12.36 10.20
CA ALA A 62 4.34 12.61 9.53
C ALA A 62 4.79 11.41 8.70
N ASP A 63 4.57 10.17 9.17
CA ASP A 63 4.88 8.97 8.40
C ASP A 63 4.03 8.87 7.13
N ILE A 64 2.75 9.25 7.19
CA ILE A 64 1.88 9.31 6.01
C ILE A 64 2.36 10.42 5.06
N ALA A 65 2.59 11.63 5.59
CA ALA A 65 3.01 12.79 4.81
C ALA A 65 4.38 12.62 4.13
N SER A 66 5.27 11.78 4.70
CA SER A 66 6.60 11.49 4.18
C SER A 66 6.68 10.34 3.18
N LYS A 67 5.57 9.70 2.84
CA LYS A 67 5.58 8.61 1.84
C LYS A 67 6.02 9.12 0.48
N TYR A 68 6.86 8.34 -0.18
CA TYR A 68 7.31 8.61 -1.55
C TYR A 68 6.15 8.60 -2.55
N THR A 69 5.23 7.68 -2.38
CA THR A 69 3.95 7.61 -3.06
C THR A 69 2.99 6.77 -2.22
N ASP A 70 1.72 7.03 -2.37
CA ASP A 70 0.68 6.30 -1.66
C ASP A 70 -0.64 6.33 -2.42
N ILE A 71 -1.51 5.39 -2.09
CA ILE A 71 -2.83 5.24 -2.71
C ILE A 71 -3.86 5.14 -1.59
N VAL A 72 -4.94 5.90 -1.73
CA VAL A 72 -6.11 5.86 -0.85
C VAL A 72 -7.33 5.34 -1.61
N ALA A 73 -8.17 4.60 -0.92
CA ALA A 73 -9.51 4.22 -1.38
C ALA A 73 -10.55 4.87 -0.48
N LEU A 74 -11.48 5.56 -1.10
CA LEU A 74 -12.62 6.21 -0.46
C LEU A 74 -13.91 5.53 -0.92
N ARG A 75 -14.83 5.26 -0.01
CA ARG A 75 -16.17 4.81 -0.37
C ARG A 75 -16.93 6.01 -0.96
N LEU A 76 -17.48 5.85 -2.15
CA LEU A 76 -18.37 6.86 -2.72
C LEU A 76 -19.78 6.70 -2.14
N PRO A 77 -20.43 7.78 -1.73
CA PRO A 77 -21.83 7.78 -1.35
C PRO A 77 -22.74 7.63 -2.60
N GLU A 78 -24.00 7.28 -2.39
CA GLU A 78 -24.99 7.21 -3.46
C GLU A 78 -25.33 8.59 -4.08
N ALA A 79 -24.95 9.68 -3.42
CA ALA A 79 -25.12 11.05 -3.90
C ALA A 79 -23.78 11.72 -4.19
N GLU A 80 -23.75 12.65 -5.14
CA GLU A 80 -22.58 13.46 -5.45
C GLU A 80 -22.25 14.41 -4.29
N ASP A 81 -21.44 13.96 -3.36
CA ASP A 81 -20.90 14.80 -2.28
C ASP A 81 -19.58 15.45 -2.69
N VAL A 82 -19.35 16.62 -2.15
CA VAL A 82 -18.05 17.29 -2.30
C VAL A 82 -16.99 16.49 -1.53
N ILE A 83 -15.89 16.16 -2.19
CA ILE A 83 -14.74 15.51 -1.54
C ILE A 83 -13.97 16.58 -0.75
N ASP A 84 -14.28 16.71 0.52
CA ASP A 84 -13.61 17.53 1.51
C ASP A 84 -12.97 16.68 2.61
N ALA A 85 -12.30 17.30 3.57
CA ALA A 85 -11.66 16.60 4.67
C ALA A 85 -12.63 15.80 5.54
N ASN A 86 -13.88 16.28 5.71
CA ASN A 86 -14.90 15.59 6.47
C ASN A 86 -15.39 14.35 5.73
N PHE A 87 -15.59 14.47 4.41
CA PHE A 87 -15.89 13.31 3.55
C PHE A 87 -14.82 12.24 3.69
N ILE A 88 -13.51 12.61 3.56
CA ILE A 88 -12.40 11.68 3.67
C ILE A 88 -12.39 10.99 5.04
N THR A 89 -12.56 11.77 6.12
CA THR A 89 -12.58 11.25 7.49
C THR A 89 -13.60 10.13 7.69
N ASN A 90 -14.74 10.23 7.03
CA ASN A 90 -15.84 9.27 7.19
C ASN A 90 -15.84 8.15 6.15
N ASN A 91 -15.10 8.30 5.06
CA ASN A 91 -15.21 7.41 3.90
C ASN A 91 -13.90 6.74 3.50
N VAL A 92 -12.77 6.98 4.21
CA VAL A 92 -11.54 6.23 3.95
C VAL A 92 -11.73 4.76 4.33
N VAL A 93 -11.53 3.88 3.36
CA VAL A 93 -11.73 2.42 3.51
C VAL A 93 -10.53 1.60 3.07
N GLY A 94 -9.51 2.25 2.53
CA GLY A 94 -8.29 1.57 2.13
C GLY A 94 -7.11 2.52 2.01
N TYR A 95 -5.91 2.01 2.31
CA TYR A 95 -4.66 2.74 2.19
C TYR A 95 -3.50 1.78 1.94
N VAL A 96 -2.53 2.22 1.16
CA VAL A 96 -1.21 1.61 1.00
C VAL A 96 -0.19 2.70 0.70
N GLY A 97 1.00 2.59 1.27
CA GLY A 97 2.07 3.56 1.04
C GLY A 97 3.39 2.91 0.64
N ALA A 98 4.28 3.69 0.05
CA ALA A 98 5.64 3.30 -0.28
C ALA A 98 6.65 4.26 0.36
N MET A 99 7.76 3.71 0.83
CA MET A 99 8.85 4.45 1.46
C MET A 99 9.73 5.13 0.41
N GLU A 100 10.50 6.13 0.83
CA GLU A 100 11.54 6.71 -0.02
C GLU A 100 12.45 5.63 -0.59
N PRO A 101 12.78 5.71 -1.89
CA PRO A 101 13.63 4.70 -2.52
C PRO A 101 15.04 4.69 -1.93
N ILE A 102 15.54 3.49 -1.68
CA ILE A 102 16.92 3.24 -1.27
C ILE A 102 17.72 2.62 -2.40
N LYS A 103 19.02 2.90 -2.43
CA LYS A 103 19.92 2.36 -3.45
C LYS A 103 20.43 0.99 -3.02
N HIS A 104 20.25 -0.01 -3.87
CA HIS A 104 20.81 -1.33 -3.71
C HIS A 104 21.58 -1.76 -4.98
N GLY A 105 22.89 -1.74 -4.92
CA GLY A 105 23.74 -1.91 -6.10
C GLY A 105 23.44 -0.85 -7.15
N ALA A 106 23.05 -1.27 -8.35
CA ALA A 106 22.66 -0.39 -9.46
C ALA A 106 21.17 -0.04 -9.48
N ARG A 107 20.36 -0.61 -8.56
CA ARG A 107 18.90 -0.44 -8.55
C ARG A 107 18.46 0.56 -7.48
N LEU A 108 17.39 1.27 -7.76
CA LEU A 108 16.59 1.95 -6.74
C LEU A 108 15.44 1.02 -6.35
N MET A 109 15.21 0.87 -5.05
CA MET A 109 14.17 0.00 -4.52
C MET A 109 13.34 0.74 -3.48
N SER A 110 12.02 0.52 -3.48
CA SER A 110 11.10 1.17 -2.54
C SER A 110 10.24 0.12 -1.83
N GLU A 111 10.14 0.23 -0.50
CA GLU A 111 9.31 -0.65 0.31
C GLU A 111 7.84 -0.26 0.20
N VAL A 112 7.01 -1.22 -0.19
CA VAL A 112 5.55 -1.11 -0.11
C VAL A 112 5.09 -1.63 1.23
N GLY A 113 4.38 -0.78 1.97
CA GLY A 113 3.90 -1.12 3.31
C GLY A 113 2.61 -0.42 3.70
N SER A 114 2.23 -0.58 4.97
CA SER A 114 1.03 0.04 5.54
C SER A 114 -0.28 -0.29 4.81
N LEU A 115 -0.36 -1.47 4.15
CA LEU A 115 -1.60 -1.90 3.51
C LEU A 115 -2.69 -2.12 4.56
N LYS A 116 -3.75 -1.34 4.47
CA LYS A 116 -4.95 -1.46 5.31
C LYS A 116 -6.19 -1.41 4.44
N VAL A 117 -7.14 -2.29 4.70
CA VAL A 117 -8.48 -2.29 4.12
C VAL A 117 -9.49 -2.43 5.24
N ASP A 118 -10.57 -1.67 5.17
CA ASP A 118 -11.68 -1.79 6.11
C ASP A 118 -12.22 -3.22 6.16
N ASP A 119 -12.58 -3.68 7.37
CA ASP A 119 -12.99 -5.07 7.59
C ASP A 119 -14.22 -5.46 6.76
N SER A 120 -15.14 -4.51 6.55
CA SER A 120 -16.35 -4.73 5.74
C SER A 120 -16.03 -5.00 4.26
N LEU A 121 -14.82 -4.61 3.81
CA LEU A 121 -14.37 -4.77 2.41
C LEU A 121 -13.32 -5.86 2.24
N ARG A 122 -12.96 -6.56 3.32
CA ARG A 122 -12.02 -7.68 3.22
C ARG A 122 -12.59 -8.82 2.37
N GLY A 123 -11.74 -9.32 1.49
CA GLY A 123 -12.09 -10.39 0.56
C GLY A 123 -12.86 -9.94 -0.68
N HIS A 124 -13.11 -8.63 -0.87
CA HIS A 124 -13.69 -8.05 -2.09
C HIS A 124 -12.63 -7.60 -3.10
N GLY A 125 -11.37 -7.96 -2.89
CA GLY A 125 -10.28 -7.63 -3.83
C GLY A 125 -9.65 -6.24 -3.65
N VAL A 126 -10.19 -5.38 -2.78
CA VAL A 126 -9.72 -4.00 -2.59
C VAL A 126 -8.22 -3.95 -2.25
N GLY A 127 -7.75 -4.81 -1.35
CA GLY A 127 -6.33 -4.88 -1.00
C GLY A 127 -5.43 -5.24 -2.19
N THR A 128 -5.91 -6.12 -3.08
CA THR A 128 -5.18 -6.48 -4.31
C THR A 128 -5.09 -5.27 -5.25
N ILE A 129 -6.20 -4.58 -5.46
CA ILE A 129 -6.24 -3.41 -6.35
C ILE A 129 -5.32 -2.30 -5.83
N LEU A 130 -5.38 -1.99 -4.53
CA LEU A 130 -4.49 -1.01 -3.91
C LEU A 130 -3.02 -1.40 -4.10
N PHE A 131 -2.70 -2.67 -3.88
CA PHE A 131 -1.35 -3.18 -4.00
C PHE A 131 -0.83 -3.16 -5.45
N GLU A 132 -1.65 -3.54 -6.42
CA GLU A 132 -1.34 -3.44 -7.86
C GLU A 132 -1.03 -1.99 -8.26
N ARG A 133 -1.85 -1.05 -7.80
CA ARG A 133 -1.69 0.36 -8.12
C ARG A 133 -0.41 0.96 -7.56
N ILE A 134 -0.05 0.66 -6.31
CA ILE A 134 1.19 1.18 -5.71
C ILE A 134 2.42 0.55 -6.37
N VAL A 135 2.40 -0.75 -6.65
CA VAL A 135 3.48 -1.44 -7.38
C VAL A 135 3.68 -0.80 -8.75
N GLN A 136 2.61 -0.60 -9.51
CA GLN A 136 2.69 0.04 -10.82
C GLN A 136 3.23 1.47 -10.74
N ALA A 137 2.75 2.27 -9.78
CA ALA A 137 3.20 3.65 -9.58
C ALA A 137 4.69 3.76 -9.25
N ILE A 138 5.27 2.76 -8.60
CA ILE A 138 6.69 2.67 -8.31
C ILE A 138 7.46 2.23 -9.55
N GLN A 139 6.98 1.21 -10.26
CA GLN A 139 7.60 0.68 -11.48
C GLN A 139 7.62 1.70 -12.62
N ASP A 140 6.57 2.51 -12.77
CA ASP A 140 6.49 3.59 -13.76
C ASP A 140 7.59 4.65 -13.59
N LYS A 141 8.16 4.74 -12.38
CA LYS A 141 9.31 5.61 -12.07
C LYS A 141 10.67 4.91 -12.22
N GLY A 142 10.70 3.68 -12.74
CA GLY A 142 11.92 2.89 -12.89
C GLY A 142 12.49 2.35 -11.57
N ILE A 143 11.67 2.29 -10.52
CA ILE A 143 12.06 1.82 -9.18
C ILE A 143 11.52 0.40 -8.99
N THR A 144 12.28 -0.45 -8.32
CA THR A 144 11.90 -1.82 -8.00
C THR A 144 11.10 -1.85 -6.69
N PRO A 145 9.81 -2.24 -6.70
CA PRO A 145 9.05 -2.42 -5.48
C PRO A 145 9.50 -3.67 -4.72
N TYR A 146 9.52 -3.59 -3.39
CA TYR A 146 9.63 -4.76 -2.52
C TYR A 146 8.71 -4.61 -1.30
N ALA A 147 8.39 -5.72 -0.63
CA ALA A 147 7.57 -5.69 0.58
C ALA A 147 7.98 -6.80 1.56
N PHE A 148 7.90 -6.48 2.85
CA PHE A 148 7.94 -7.48 3.91
C PHE A 148 6.51 -7.97 4.16
N CYS A 149 6.23 -9.19 3.73
CA CYS A 149 4.89 -9.77 3.79
C CYS A 149 4.70 -10.67 4.99
N ASN A 150 3.58 -10.55 5.67
CA ASN A 150 3.06 -11.51 6.64
C ASN A 150 2.05 -12.46 5.99
N SER A 151 1.46 -13.35 6.78
CA SER A 151 0.46 -14.33 6.28
C SER A 151 -0.75 -13.70 5.59
N ASP A 152 -1.07 -12.45 5.89
CA ASP A 152 -2.27 -11.79 5.35
C ASP A 152 -1.96 -11.04 4.05
N SER A 153 -0.76 -10.45 3.95
CA SER A 153 -0.32 -9.71 2.76
C SER A 153 0.38 -10.58 1.72
N LEU A 154 0.96 -11.73 2.10
CA LEU A 154 1.65 -12.62 1.17
C LEU A 154 0.77 -13.09 0.00
N PRO A 155 -0.49 -13.55 0.20
CA PRO A 155 -1.35 -13.94 -0.91
C PRO A 155 -1.67 -12.79 -1.88
N ILE A 156 -1.71 -11.55 -1.36
CA ILE A 156 -1.89 -10.35 -2.19
C ILE A 156 -0.65 -10.11 -3.03
N ALA A 157 0.53 -10.16 -2.39
CA ALA A 157 1.80 -9.97 -3.07
C ALA A 157 2.04 -11.00 -4.19
N GLU A 158 1.74 -12.28 -3.95
CA GLU A 158 1.83 -13.33 -4.96
C GLU A 158 0.86 -13.08 -6.12
N LYS A 159 -0.39 -12.73 -5.80
CA LYS A 159 -1.43 -12.45 -6.81
C LYS A 159 -1.08 -11.26 -7.71
N THR A 160 -0.35 -10.29 -7.18
CA THR A 160 0.10 -9.09 -7.90
C THR A 160 1.43 -9.29 -8.63
N GLY A 161 1.92 -10.53 -8.74
CA GLY A 161 3.12 -10.87 -9.49
C GLY A 161 4.43 -10.70 -8.73
N GLY A 162 4.38 -10.53 -7.42
CA GLY A 162 5.58 -10.55 -6.59
C GLY A 162 6.22 -11.93 -6.54
N ARG A 163 7.53 -11.98 -6.54
CA ARG A 163 8.31 -13.19 -6.28
C ARG A 163 9.03 -13.12 -4.96
N GLU A 164 9.17 -14.26 -4.30
CA GLU A 164 9.94 -14.36 -3.05
C GLU A 164 11.44 -14.15 -3.31
N ILE A 165 12.10 -13.37 -2.47
CA ILE A 165 13.55 -13.30 -2.41
C ILE A 165 14.08 -14.53 -1.65
N LYS A 166 14.85 -15.37 -2.34
CA LYS A 166 15.39 -16.62 -1.79
C LYS A 166 16.84 -16.54 -1.38
N SER A 167 17.60 -15.60 -1.93
CA SER A 167 19.02 -15.44 -1.63
C SER A 167 19.28 -14.26 -0.69
N ALA A 168 20.27 -14.42 0.18
CA ALA A 168 20.70 -13.34 1.06
C ALA A 168 21.26 -12.14 0.29
N ASP A 169 21.81 -12.36 -0.90
CA ASP A 169 22.42 -11.33 -1.74
C ASP A 169 21.38 -10.41 -2.40
N GLU A 170 20.11 -10.87 -2.46
CA GLU A 170 18.99 -10.07 -2.95
C GLU A 170 18.34 -9.23 -1.84
N ILE A 171 18.66 -9.51 -0.58
CA ILE A 171 18.08 -8.82 0.57
C ILE A 171 18.85 -7.53 0.80
N LEU A 172 18.15 -6.43 0.82
CA LEU A 172 18.67 -5.14 1.18
C LEU A 172 19.14 -5.16 2.64
N SER A 173 20.44 -5.12 2.88
CA SER A 173 20.99 -4.91 4.21
C SER A 173 20.43 -3.64 4.84
N GLU A 174 20.27 -2.59 4.05
CA GLU A 174 19.70 -1.30 4.43
C GLU A 174 18.23 -1.43 4.87
N ALA A 175 17.44 -2.25 4.18
CA ALA A 175 16.05 -2.51 4.57
C ALA A 175 15.97 -3.29 5.90
N LEU A 176 16.91 -4.22 6.13
CA LEU A 176 17.00 -4.94 7.40
C LEU A 176 17.46 -4.03 8.55
N GLU A 177 18.29 -3.02 8.27
CA GLU A 177 18.66 -2.02 9.28
C GLU A 177 17.42 -1.27 9.80
N LEU A 178 16.49 -0.90 8.93
CA LEU A 178 15.20 -0.28 9.33
C LEU A 178 14.35 -1.18 10.24
N CYS A 179 14.54 -2.50 10.13
CA CYS A 179 13.85 -3.43 11.01
C CYS A 179 14.40 -3.46 12.44
N LYS A 180 15.61 -2.98 12.70
CA LYS A 180 16.24 -3.06 14.04
C LYS A 180 15.43 -2.32 15.11
N ASP A 181 14.78 -1.24 14.75
CA ASP A 181 13.94 -0.45 15.65
C ASP A 181 12.51 -1.02 15.78
N CYS A 182 12.20 -2.07 15.03
CA CYS A 182 10.89 -2.71 15.10
C CYS A 182 10.73 -3.50 16.41
N PRO A 183 9.67 -3.27 17.20
CA PRO A 183 9.43 -4.00 18.45
C PRO A 183 9.26 -5.51 18.28
N LEU A 184 9.10 -5.96 17.03
CA LEU A 184 8.97 -7.38 16.68
C LEU A 184 10.28 -7.98 16.18
N TYR A 185 11.32 -7.16 15.94
CA TYR A 185 12.61 -7.62 15.44
C TYR A 185 13.25 -8.63 16.41
N GLY A 186 13.71 -9.73 15.87
CA GLY A 186 14.36 -10.79 16.65
C GLY A 186 13.45 -11.57 17.59
N LYS A 187 12.14 -11.30 17.64
CA LYS A 187 11.20 -12.16 18.37
C LYS A 187 11.10 -13.47 17.63
N ALA A 188 11.25 -14.58 18.37
CA ALA A 188 11.23 -15.93 17.84
C ALA A 188 10.00 -16.16 16.98
N SER A 189 10.20 -16.25 15.69
CA SER A 189 9.22 -16.85 14.77
C SER A 189 9.91 -18.05 14.13
N SER A 190 9.10 -19.01 13.69
CA SER A 190 9.59 -20.15 12.91
C SER A 190 10.06 -19.75 11.52
N LYS A 191 10.15 -18.45 11.24
CA LYS A 191 10.30 -17.85 9.92
C LYS A 191 11.69 -17.22 9.75
N LYS A 192 12.20 -17.31 8.53
CA LYS A 192 13.59 -16.96 8.15
C LYS A 192 13.99 -15.51 8.54
N TYR A 193 13.04 -14.59 8.57
CA TYR A 193 13.28 -13.15 8.81
C TYR A 193 12.70 -12.63 10.13
N GLY A 194 12.28 -13.50 11.04
CA GLY A 194 11.73 -13.09 12.33
C GLY A 194 10.24 -12.70 12.24
N CYS A 195 9.94 -11.42 12.35
CA CYS A 195 8.57 -10.91 12.44
C CYS A 195 7.82 -10.88 11.10
N CYS A 196 8.51 -10.62 9.99
CA CYS A 196 7.95 -10.67 8.64
C CYS A 196 8.34 -12.00 8.00
N ASP A 197 7.36 -12.65 7.38
CA ASP A 197 7.50 -14.02 6.96
C ASP A 197 8.34 -14.17 5.70
N THR A 198 8.12 -13.27 4.75
CA THR A 198 8.62 -13.38 3.40
C THR A 198 8.90 -12.01 2.83
N VAL A 199 10.03 -11.87 2.18
CA VAL A 199 10.34 -10.66 1.39
C VAL A 199 9.96 -10.93 -0.05
N MET A 200 9.08 -10.11 -0.58
CA MET A 200 8.60 -10.14 -1.95
C MET A 200 9.20 -9.00 -2.75
N VAL A 201 9.47 -9.23 -4.03
CA VAL A 201 9.97 -8.21 -4.96
C VAL A 201 9.22 -8.31 -6.29
N TRP A 202 8.97 -7.17 -6.91
CA TRP A 202 8.42 -7.08 -8.26
C TRP A 202 9.52 -6.63 -9.20
N ASP A 203 9.93 -7.51 -10.09
CA ASP A 203 10.95 -7.16 -11.08
C ASP A 203 10.43 -6.01 -11.97
N ALA A 204 11.35 -5.16 -12.41
CA ALA A 204 11.00 -4.10 -13.35
C ALA A 204 10.32 -4.72 -14.59
N PRO A 205 9.33 -4.05 -15.19
CA PRO A 205 8.77 -4.48 -16.44
C PRO A 205 9.94 -4.74 -17.41
N THR A 206 10.06 -5.97 -17.90
CA THR A 206 10.98 -6.24 -19.00
C THR A 206 10.55 -5.33 -20.13
N GLU A 207 11.45 -4.47 -20.62
CA GLU A 207 11.20 -3.70 -21.83
C GLU A 207 10.77 -4.68 -22.90
N THR A 208 9.46 -4.81 -23.04
CA THR A 208 8.88 -5.55 -24.16
C THR A 208 9.28 -4.73 -25.37
N SER A 209 10.19 -5.27 -26.17
CA SER A 209 10.67 -4.74 -27.44
C SER A 209 9.51 -4.06 -28.14
N GLN A 210 9.45 -2.74 -28.08
CA GLN A 210 8.68 -1.98 -29.04
C GLN A 210 9.34 -2.25 -30.38
N THR A 211 8.93 -3.31 -31.04
CA THR A 211 9.15 -3.51 -32.46
C THR A 211 8.53 -2.30 -33.15
N LEU A 212 9.39 -1.33 -33.41
CA LEU A 212 9.14 -0.27 -34.37
C LEU A 212 8.77 -0.95 -35.68
N SER A 213 7.46 -1.06 -35.90
CA SER A 213 6.95 -1.31 -37.26
C SER A 213 7.12 0.01 -38.03
N ASN A 214 8.19 0.08 -38.81
CA ASN A 214 8.35 1.08 -39.87
C ASN A 214 7.32 0.86 -40.96
#